data_b3df1fc72e2bd39015937078a5e61ca7
#
_entry.id   b3df1fc72e2bd39015937078a5e61ca7
#
_cell.length_a   1.000
_cell.length_b   1.000
_cell.length_c   1.000
_cell.angle_alpha   90.00
_cell.angle_beta   90.00
_cell.angle_gamma   90.00
#
_symmetry.space_group_name_H-M   'P 1'
#
loop_
_entity.id
_entity.type
_entity.pdbx_description
1 polymer ?
#
loop_
_entity_poly.entity_id
_entity_poly.type
_entity_poly.pdbx_seq_one_letter_code
_entity_poly.pdbx_strand_id
1 'polypeptide(L)'
;MTGKLYFDRYWWTTRQAGCHLFRIGELEYEMKHIGDDIVIGIHIPSNVDFSPFAIDDSLSSAKHFFAAYYPELSNAEYRCHSWLLDKQLRKMLKDSSNILSFQNRFEIFNEGEIGTDFIEWLYNTESTDYAMLPENTSLQRNMKKYILSGGVIRNAYGRLK
;
A
#
# COMPACT_ATOMS: atom_id res chain seq x y z
N MET A 1 -26.25 16.82 16.99
CA MET A 1 -24.98 16.90 16.22
C MET A 1 -24.07 17.85 16.95
N THR A 2 -22.97 17.38 17.50
CA THR A 2 -22.05 18.16 18.36
C THR A 2 -21.05 18.92 17.51
N GLY A 3 -21.33 19.72 16.60
CA GLY A 3 -20.52 20.65 15.81
C GLY A 3 -18.98 20.65 15.97
N LYS A 4 -18.39 19.52 16.36
CA LYS A 4 -16.94 19.37 16.47
C LYS A 4 -16.40 18.89 15.11
N LEU A 5 -15.55 19.70 14.50
CA LEU A 5 -14.71 19.29 13.39
C LEU A 5 -13.79 18.17 13.87
N TYR A 6 -13.92 17.01 13.26
CA TYR A 6 -13.06 15.86 13.51
C TYR A 6 -12.11 15.71 12.33
N PHE A 7 -10.79 15.78 12.58
CA PHE A 7 -9.77 15.46 11.60
C PHE A 7 -9.28 14.04 11.88
N ASP A 8 -9.71 13.10 11.07
CA ASP A 8 -9.12 11.78 11.03
C ASP A 8 -7.77 11.85 10.31
N ARG A 9 -6.75 11.17 10.86
CA ARG A 9 -5.41 11.06 10.24
C ARG A 9 -4.77 12.43 9.91
N TYR A 10 -4.86 13.40 10.83
CA TYR A 10 -4.27 14.72 10.64
C TYR A 10 -2.77 14.68 10.24
N TRP A 11 -2.03 13.68 10.70
CA TRP A 11 -0.63 13.45 10.38
C TRP A 11 -0.40 13.10 8.90
N TRP A 12 -1.39 12.53 8.20
CA TRP A 12 -1.36 12.32 6.76
C TRP A 12 -1.50 13.64 6.00
N THR A 13 -2.48 14.45 6.40
CA THR A 13 -2.72 15.78 5.85
C THR A 13 -1.52 16.72 6.04
N THR A 14 -0.83 16.63 7.20
CA THR A 14 0.36 17.45 7.44
C THR A 14 1.52 17.09 6.51
N ARG A 15 1.69 15.83 6.11
CA ARG A 15 2.69 15.41 5.13
C ARG A 15 2.38 15.95 3.73
N GLN A 16 1.11 15.99 3.34
CA GLN A 16 0.67 16.58 2.07
C GLN A 16 0.88 18.10 2.09
N ALA A 17 0.45 18.79 3.14
CA ALA A 17 0.64 20.22 3.29
C ALA A 17 2.12 20.64 3.38
N GLY A 18 2.97 19.78 3.94
CA GLY A 18 4.43 19.95 4.01
C GLY A 18 5.17 19.60 2.72
N CYS A 19 4.50 19.27 1.64
CA CYS A 19 5.08 18.84 0.38
C CYS A 19 6.04 17.65 0.50
N HIS A 20 5.74 16.71 1.39
CA HIS A 20 6.49 15.46 1.54
C HIS A 20 5.73 14.26 0.98
N LEU A 21 4.41 14.38 0.78
CA LEU A 21 3.53 13.34 0.26
C LEU A 21 2.71 13.89 -0.90
N PHE A 22 2.75 13.20 -2.04
CA PHE A 22 2.07 13.60 -3.26
C PHE A 22 1.16 12.47 -3.76
N ARG A 23 -0.10 12.79 -4.07
CA ARG A 23 -0.97 11.89 -4.84
C ARG A 23 -0.70 12.12 -6.32
N ILE A 24 -0.20 11.09 -7.02
CA ILE A 24 0.08 11.13 -8.46
C ILE A 24 -0.57 9.90 -9.10
N GLY A 25 -1.65 10.12 -9.84
CA GLY A 25 -2.48 9.04 -10.34
C GLY A 25 -3.09 8.22 -9.21
N GLU A 26 -2.93 6.91 -9.27
CA GLU A 26 -3.55 5.98 -8.32
C GLU A 26 -2.81 5.87 -6.98
N LEU A 27 -1.52 6.18 -6.93
CA LEU A 27 -0.68 5.97 -5.77
C LEU A 27 -0.28 7.29 -5.10
N GLU A 28 0.19 7.19 -3.86
CA GLU A 28 0.80 8.31 -3.14
C GLU A 28 2.29 8.04 -2.93
N TYR A 29 3.08 9.10 -3.01
CA TYR A 29 4.54 9.05 -3.01
C TYR A 29 5.08 9.98 -1.92
N GLU A 30 5.87 9.43 -1.01
CA GLU A 30 6.43 10.13 0.13
C GLU A 30 7.96 10.17 0.08
N MET A 31 8.56 11.33 0.22
CA MET A 31 10.00 11.47 0.41
C MET A 31 10.36 11.03 1.83
N LYS A 32 11.16 9.96 1.97
CA LYS A 32 11.55 9.38 3.25
C LYS A 32 13.06 9.33 3.40
N HIS A 33 13.54 9.73 4.57
CA HIS A 33 14.93 9.50 4.96
C HIS A 33 15.09 8.12 5.58
N ILE A 34 16.06 7.33 5.09
CA ILE A 34 16.45 6.04 5.63
C ILE A 34 17.98 6.06 5.82
N GLY A 35 18.43 6.36 7.04
CA GLY A 35 19.84 6.69 7.28
C GLY A 35 20.20 7.97 6.55
N ASP A 36 21.27 7.92 5.75
CA ASP A 36 21.73 9.05 4.94
C ASP A 36 21.08 9.11 3.55
N ASP A 37 20.31 8.08 3.18
CA ASP A 37 19.65 8.01 1.89
C ASP A 37 18.23 8.59 1.91
N ILE A 38 17.80 9.14 0.78
CA ILE A 38 16.41 9.50 0.55
C ILE A 38 15.81 8.50 -0.43
N VAL A 39 14.68 7.92 -0.03
CA VAL A 39 13.90 7.01 -0.87
C VAL A 39 12.50 7.58 -1.09
N ILE A 40 11.83 7.15 -2.15
CA ILE A 40 10.45 7.50 -2.42
C ILE A 40 9.57 6.33 -1.94
N GLY A 41 8.85 6.54 -0.84
CA GLY A 41 7.89 5.59 -0.29
C GLY A 41 6.62 5.58 -1.12
N ILE A 42 6.18 4.42 -1.58
CA ILE A 42 4.91 4.23 -2.29
C ILE A 42 3.84 3.83 -1.26
N HIS A 43 2.75 4.60 -1.21
CA HIS A 43 1.56 4.29 -0.43
C HIS A 43 0.38 3.96 -1.35
N ILE A 44 -0.49 3.09 -0.87
CA ILE A 44 -1.61 2.55 -1.62
C ILE A 44 -2.90 3.02 -0.94
N PRO A 45 -3.59 4.03 -1.47
CA PRO A 45 -4.88 4.49 -0.94
C PRO A 45 -5.98 3.43 -1.08
N SER A 46 -7.09 3.59 -0.33
CA SER A 46 -8.19 2.63 -0.31
C SER A 46 -8.97 2.48 -1.62
N ASN A 47 -8.92 3.49 -2.48
CA ASN A 47 -9.71 3.56 -3.71
C ASN A 47 -8.87 3.41 -5.00
N VAL A 48 -7.79 2.64 -4.94
CA VAL A 48 -6.87 2.44 -6.07
C VAL A 48 -7.50 1.57 -7.16
N ASP A 49 -7.42 2.04 -8.40
CA ASP A 49 -7.57 1.17 -9.56
C ASP A 49 -6.25 0.41 -9.79
N PHE A 50 -6.27 -0.87 -9.45
CA PHE A 50 -5.12 -1.76 -9.65
C PHE A 50 -4.97 -2.25 -11.10
N SER A 51 -5.70 -1.71 -12.08
CA SER A 51 -5.46 -2.08 -13.48
C SER A 51 -4.00 -1.82 -13.86
N PRO A 52 -3.35 -2.71 -14.64
CA PRO A 52 -1.96 -2.55 -15.01
C PRO A 52 -1.66 -1.18 -15.62
N PHE A 53 -2.54 -0.68 -16.48
CA PHE A 53 -2.39 0.61 -17.13
C PHE A 53 -2.39 1.77 -16.12
N ALA A 54 -3.36 1.82 -15.19
CA ALA A 54 -3.48 2.91 -14.21
C ALA A 54 -2.28 2.93 -13.24
N ILE A 55 -1.80 1.75 -12.82
CA ILE A 55 -0.60 1.66 -11.98
C ILE A 55 0.66 2.09 -12.73
N ASP A 56 0.86 1.63 -13.97
CA ASP A 56 2.04 1.98 -14.77
C ASP A 56 2.07 3.46 -15.11
N ASP A 57 0.91 4.08 -15.40
CA ASP A 57 0.78 5.51 -15.60
C ASP A 57 1.15 6.30 -14.34
N SER A 58 0.62 5.89 -13.17
CA SER A 58 0.94 6.50 -11.88
C SER A 58 2.45 6.44 -11.58
N LEU A 59 3.08 5.28 -11.76
CA LEU A 59 4.52 5.10 -11.52
C LEU A 59 5.37 5.92 -12.48
N SER A 60 5.00 5.95 -13.76
CA SER A 60 5.70 6.75 -14.78
C SER A 60 5.57 8.24 -14.50
N SER A 61 4.36 8.71 -14.20
CA SER A 61 4.09 10.10 -13.88
C SER A 61 4.84 10.55 -12.63
N ALA A 62 4.95 9.69 -11.61
CA ALA A 62 5.73 9.98 -10.41
C ALA A 62 7.23 10.13 -10.72
N LYS A 63 7.81 9.25 -11.54
CA LYS A 63 9.21 9.36 -11.96
C LYS A 63 9.47 10.69 -12.69
N HIS A 64 8.58 11.09 -13.60
CA HIS A 64 8.68 12.37 -14.29
C HIS A 64 8.55 13.56 -13.33
N PHE A 65 7.59 13.50 -12.40
CA PHE A 65 7.38 14.53 -11.39
C PHE A 65 8.63 14.74 -10.53
N PHE A 66 9.17 13.68 -9.95
CA PHE A 66 10.35 13.80 -9.11
C PHE A 66 11.58 14.26 -9.89
N ALA A 67 11.78 13.77 -11.11
CA ALA A 67 12.89 14.23 -11.96
C ALA A 67 12.78 15.72 -12.31
N ALA A 68 11.56 16.26 -12.49
CA ALA A 68 11.34 17.65 -12.85
C ALA A 68 11.43 18.62 -11.67
N TYR A 69 10.88 18.25 -10.51
CA TYR A 69 10.72 19.14 -9.36
C TYR A 69 11.70 18.85 -8.21
N TYR A 70 12.29 17.68 -8.18
CA TYR A 70 13.25 17.21 -7.17
C TYR A 70 14.40 16.45 -7.87
N PRO A 71 15.19 17.12 -8.71
CA PRO A 71 16.19 16.46 -9.56
C PRO A 71 17.24 15.68 -8.77
N GLU A 72 17.48 16.05 -7.51
CA GLU A 72 18.33 15.29 -6.57
C GLU A 72 17.78 13.90 -6.26
N LEU A 73 16.47 13.66 -6.44
CA LEU A 73 15.79 12.38 -6.23
C LEU A 73 15.56 11.58 -7.53
N SER A 74 16.10 12.04 -8.66
CA SER A 74 15.88 11.39 -9.97
C SER A 74 16.34 9.91 -10.00
N ASN A 75 17.32 9.56 -9.16
CA ASN A 75 17.84 8.19 -9.01
C ASN A 75 17.44 7.53 -7.68
N ALA A 76 16.50 8.11 -6.94
CA ALA A 76 16.06 7.55 -5.66
C ALA A 76 15.34 6.21 -5.88
N GLU A 77 15.54 5.28 -4.96
CA GLU A 77 14.78 4.04 -4.95
C GLU A 77 13.31 4.28 -4.58
N TYR A 78 12.42 3.61 -5.29
CA TYR A 78 11.00 3.56 -4.94
C TYR A 78 10.74 2.32 -4.10
N ARG A 79 10.26 2.51 -2.87
CA ARG A 79 10.01 1.42 -1.91
C ARG A 79 8.56 1.42 -1.46
N CYS A 80 7.99 0.24 -1.33
CA CYS A 80 6.65 0.03 -0.77
C CYS A 80 6.73 -0.87 0.45
N HIS A 81 6.00 -0.52 1.51
CA HIS A 81 5.79 -1.32 2.71
C HIS A 81 4.31 -1.56 2.87
N SER A 82 3.87 -2.80 2.66
CA SER A 82 2.44 -3.11 2.63
C SER A 82 2.17 -4.60 2.79
N TRP A 83 1.03 -4.92 3.39
CA TRP A 83 0.46 -6.27 3.40
C TRP A 83 0.12 -6.77 1.98
N LEU A 84 -0.14 -5.87 1.02
CA LEU A 84 -0.36 -6.23 -0.38
C LEU A 84 0.87 -6.84 -1.06
N LEU A 85 2.05 -6.72 -0.45
CA LEU A 85 3.28 -7.36 -0.91
C LEU A 85 3.52 -8.74 -0.28
N ASP A 86 2.66 -9.19 0.66
CA ASP A 86 2.82 -10.52 1.26
C ASP A 86 2.65 -11.64 0.22
N LYS A 87 3.62 -12.54 0.17
CA LYS A 87 3.64 -13.71 -0.73
C LYS A 87 2.42 -14.63 -0.52
N GLN A 88 1.82 -14.64 0.67
CA GLN A 88 0.66 -15.50 0.97
C GLN A 88 -0.56 -15.13 0.12
N LEU A 89 -0.66 -13.88 -0.35
CA LEU A 89 -1.74 -13.45 -1.24
C LEU A 89 -1.79 -14.26 -2.55
N ARG A 90 -0.66 -14.80 -3.01
CA ARG A 90 -0.60 -15.69 -4.19
C ARG A 90 -1.39 -16.98 -4.02
N LYS A 91 -1.63 -17.42 -2.78
CA LYS A 91 -2.46 -18.60 -2.47
C LYS A 91 -3.95 -18.28 -2.42
N MET A 92 -4.30 -16.99 -2.36
CA MET A 92 -5.67 -16.50 -2.15
C MET A 92 -6.26 -15.85 -3.39
N LEU A 93 -5.43 -15.42 -4.31
CA LEU A 93 -5.80 -14.70 -5.52
C LEU A 93 -5.57 -15.56 -6.76
N LYS A 94 -6.34 -15.30 -7.81
CA LYS A 94 -6.11 -15.90 -9.13
C LYS A 94 -4.88 -15.25 -9.77
N ASP A 95 -4.16 -15.98 -10.62
CA ASP A 95 -2.97 -15.49 -11.32
C ASP A 95 -3.25 -14.21 -12.14
N SER A 96 -4.48 -14.05 -12.64
CA SER A 96 -4.94 -12.86 -13.37
C SER A 96 -5.28 -11.68 -12.48
N SER A 97 -5.04 -11.75 -11.17
CA SER A 97 -5.37 -10.66 -10.24
C SER A 97 -4.50 -9.43 -10.49
N ASN A 98 -5.13 -8.26 -10.56
CA ASN A 98 -4.44 -6.97 -10.64
C ASN A 98 -3.55 -6.70 -9.41
N ILE A 99 -3.91 -7.21 -8.23
CA ILE A 99 -3.07 -7.14 -7.02
C ILE A 99 -1.78 -7.93 -7.22
N LEU A 100 -1.84 -9.13 -7.81
CA LEU A 100 -0.62 -9.89 -8.12
C LEU A 100 0.21 -9.22 -9.22
N SER A 101 -0.45 -8.62 -10.22
CA SER A 101 0.23 -7.79 -11.21
C SER A 101 0.97 -6.61 -10.57
N PHE A 102 0.33 -5.93 -9.61
CA PHE A 102 0.99 -4.88 -8.80
C PHE A 102 2.19 -5.45 -8.04
N GLN A 103 2.01 -6.55 -7.29
CA GLN A 103 3.06 -7.19 -6.49
C GLN A 103 4.27 -7.58 -7.34
N ASN A 104 4.07 -8.04 -8.58
CA ASN A 104 5.13 -8.48 -9.49
C ASN A 104 6.08 -7.35 -9.93
N ARG A 105 5.69 -6.08 -9.76
CA ARG A 105 6.55 -4.92 -10.02
C ARG A 105 7.63 -4.73 -8.97
N PHE A 106 7.53 -5.42 -7.83
CA PHE A 106 8.45 -5.26 -6.72
C PHE A 106 9.35 -6.47 -6.53
N GLU A 107 10.59 -6.20 -6.17
CA GLU A 107 11.50 -7.15 -5.55
C GLU A 107 11.30 -7.09 -4.04
N ILE A 108 10.81 -8.19 -3.46
CA ILE A 108 10.59 -8.27 -2.01
C ILE A 108 11.91 -8.60 -1.34
N PHE A 109 12.46 -7.66 -0.57
CA PHE A 109 13.75 -7.81 0.10
C PHE A 109 13.62 -8.08 1.61
N ASN A 110 12.44 -7.87 2.19
CA ASN A 110 12.15 -8.19 3.58
C ASN A 110 10.67 -8.60 3.71
N GLU A 111 10.42 -9.72 4.39
CA GLU A 111 9.04 -10.20 4.61
C GLU A 111 8.27 -9.36 5.64
N GLY A 112 8.97 -8.52 6.39
CA GLY A 112 8.40 -7.61 7.36
C GLY A 112 7.79 -8.29 8.59
N GLU A 113 7.14 -7.49 9.41
CA GLU A 113 6.45 -7.91 10.62
C GLU A 113 5.06 -8.48 10.31
N ILE A 114 4.54 -9.29 11.23
CA ILE A 114 3.13 -9.69 11.20
C ILE A 114 2.30 -8.44 11.50
N GLY A 115 1.38 -8.12 10.59
CA GLY A 115 0.52 -6.95 10.68
C GLY A 115 -0.96 -7.29 10.65
N THR A 116 -1.76 -6.34 11.09
CA THR A 116 -3.23 -6.41 11.06
C THR A 116 -3.85 -5.33 10.18
N ASP A 117 -3.04 -4.53 9.50
CA ASP A 117 -3.49 -3.41 8.66
C ASP A 117 -4.51 -3.83 7.60
N PHE A 118 -4.36 -5.08 7.09
CA PHE A 118 -5.32 -5.63 6.13
C PHE A 118 -6.76 -5.71 6.69
N ILE A 119 -6.96 -5.71 8.00
CA ILE A 119 -8.29 -5.75 8.61
C ILE A 119 -9.00 -4.43 8.33
N GLU A 120 -8.35 -3.32 8.61
CA GLU A 120 -8.89 -1.99 8.31
C GLU A 120 -9.14 -1.81 6.81
N TRP A 121 -8.12 -2.10 5.99
CA TRP A 121 -8.15 -1.77 4.57
C TRP A 121 -8.99 -2.73 3.71
N LEU A 122 -9.04 -4.02 4.06
CA LEU A 122 -9.81 -5.01 3.29
C LEU A 122 -11.25 -5.15 3.79
N TYR A 123 -11.46 -5.00 5.10
CA TYR A 123 -12.76 -5.25 5.72
C TYR A 123 -13.46 -3.99 6.21
N ASN A 124 -12.78 -2.84 6.19
CA ASN A 124 -13.29 -1.56 6.69
C ASN A 124 -13.80 -1.66 8.14
N THR A 125 -13.02 -2.32 9.00
CA THR A 125 -13.30 -2.52 10.42
C THR A 125 -12.01 -2.59 11.22
N GLU A 126 -12.07 -2.29 12.51
CA GLU A 126 -10.98 -2.50 13.46
C GLU A 126 -11.20 -3.76 14.33
N SER A 127 -12.25 -4.53 14.03
CA SER A 127 -12.61 -5.71 14.82
C SER A 127 -11.53 -6.78 14.76
N THR A 128 -11.16 -7.30 15.92
CA THR A 128 -10.24 -8.44 16.06
C THR A 128 -10.98 -9.79 16.11
N ASP A 129 -12.31 -9.79 16.09
CA ASP A 129 -13.10 -11.01 15.93
C ASP A 129 -13.14 -11.44 14.46
N TYR A 130 -12.16 -12.22 14.07
CA TYR A 130 -12.01 -12.71 12.70
C TYR A 130 -13.18 -13.55 12.20
N ALA A 131 -13.94 -14.19 13.12
CA ALA A 131 -15.10 -14.98 12.73
C ALA A 131 -16.24 -14.10 12.21
N MET A 132 -16.31 -12.84 12.65
CA MET A 132 -17.35 -11.89 12.25
C MET A 132 -16.96 -11.01 11.05
N LEU A 133 -15.75 -11.16 10.49
CA LEU A 133 -15.34 -10.40 9.32
C LEU A 133 -16.25 -10.66 8.11
N PRO A 134 -16.61 -9.62 7.33
CA PRO A 134 -17.46 -9.75 6.16
C PRO A 134 -16.82 -10.61 5.05
N GLU A 135 -17.66 -11.17 4.17
CA GLU A 135 -17.26 -12.08 3.10
C GLU A 135 -17.77 -11.63 1.73
N ASN A 136 -17.85 -10.33 1.50
CA ASN A 136 -18.46 -9.74 0.31
C ASN A 136 -17.65 -10.03 -0.97
N THR A 137 -16.32 -10.05 -0.87
CA THR A 137 -15.44 -10.30 -2.01
C THR A 137 -14.74 -11.67 -1.91
N SER A 138 -14.21 -12.17 -3.03
CA SER A 138 -13.43 -13.41 -3.02
C SER A 138 -12.16 -13.30 -2.15
N LEU A 139 -11.49 -12.15 -2.17
CA LEU A 139 -10.33 -11.92 -1.34
C LEU A 139 -10.69 -11.91 0.15
N GLN A 140 -11.79 -11.24 0.54
CA GLN A 140 -12.27 -11.27 1.92
C GLN A 140 -12.53 -12.69 2.41
N ARG A 141 -13.24 -13.51 1.63
CA ARG A 141 -13.51 -14.93 1.99
C ARG A 141 -12.24 -15.73 2.14
N ASN A 142 -11.32 -15.63 1.18
CA ASN A 142 -10.08 -16.41 1.20
C ASN A 142 -9.16 -15.97 2.34
N MET A 143 -9.07 -14.67 2.58
CA MET A 143 -8.29 -14.10 3.68
C MET A 143 -8.84 -14.55 5.03
N LYS A 144 -10.14 -14.41 5.25
CA LYS A 144 -10.79 -14.87 6.49
C LYS A 144 -10.53 -16.36 6.74
N LYS A 145 -10.73 -17.21 5.73
CA LYS A 145 -10.44 -18.64 5.84
C LYS A 145 -8.97 -18.90 6.20
N TYR A 146 -8.05 -18.17 5.59
CA TYR A 146 -6.62 -18.32 5.85
C TYR A 146 -6.26 -17.94 7.29
N ILE A 147 -6.76 -16.81 7.81
CA ILE A 147 -6.48 -16.36 9.17
C ILE A 147 -7.10 -17.32 10.21
N LEU A 148 -8.35 -17.74 10.00
CA LEU A 148 -9.03 -18.70 10.89
C LEU A 148 -8.34 -20.07 10.93
N SER A 149 -7.57 -20.42 9.91
CA SER A 149 -6.72 -21.63 9.92
C SER A 149 -5.35 -21.44 10.59
N GLY A 150 -5.11 -20.28 11.24
CA GLY A 150 -3.85 -19.96 11.89
C GLY A 150 -2.83 -19.29 10.98
N GLY A 151 -3.23 -18.89 9.76
CA GLY A 151 -2.37 -18.13 8.85
C GLY A 151 -2.11 -16.71 9.35
N VAL A 152 -0.99 -16.14 8.95
CA VAL A 152 -0.59 -14.76 9.29
C VAL A 152 -0.29 -13.97 8.04
N ILE A 153 -0.54 -12.66 8.08
CA ILE A 153 -0.22 -11.71 7.02
C ILE A 153 0.89 -10.79 7.53
N ARG A 154 1.81 -10.44 6.65
CA ARG A 154 2.97 -9.59 6.94
C ARG A 154 2.94 -8.31 6.12
N ASN A 155 3.44 -7.25 6.69
CA ASN A 155 3.73 -6.01 5.98
C ASN A 155 5.12 -6.13 5.33
N ALA A 156 5.16 -6.62 4.11
CA ALA A 156 6.42 -6.85 3.42
C ALA A 156 7.00 -5.56 2.81
N TYR A 157 8.32 -5.54 2.70
CA TYR A 157 9.06 -4.44 2.07
C TYR A 157 9.50 -4.85 0.67
N GLY A 158 9.15 -4.04 -0.30
CA GLY A 158 9.52 -4.23 -1.70
C GLY A 158 10.17 -2.98 -2.30
N ARG A 159 11.13 -3.22 -3.20
CA ARG A 159 11.73 -2.21 -4.07
C ARG A 159 11.14 -2.33 -5.47
N LEU A 160 10.75 -1.24 -6.08
CA LEU A 160 10.29 -1.19 -7.47
C LEU A 160 11.44 -1.59 -8.40
N LYS A 161 11.15 -2.47 -9.35
CA LYS A 161 12.12 -2.97 -10.35
C LYS A 161 12.44 -1.94 -11.42
#